data_4482d79dc4a043dd089f12b6155eda8a
#
_entry.id   4482d79dc4a043dd089f12b6155eda8a
#
_cell.length_a   1.000
_cell.length_b   1.000
_cell.length_c   1.000
_cell.angle_alpha   90.00
_cell.angle_beta   90.00
_cell.angle_gamma   90.00
#
_symmetry.space_group_name_H-M   'P 1'
#
loop_
_entity.id
_entity.type
_entity.pdbx_description
1 polymer ?
#
loop_
_entity_poly.entity_id
_entity_poly.type
_entity_poly.pdbx_seq_one_letter_code
_entity_poly.pdbx_strand_id
1 'polypeptide(L)'
;MQLSACQSVWDAGKVEEVTKMPVEDGTVDVLVSEWMGYALLFESMLSSVLFCRDRWLKPGGAMLPDRALIYLAAGSIEATGLDFWDDVYGFSFPDIQRESRESTLTEPLVAPVPPAALLSTPALVKEFDLTTMQAADADFHASCDLTVRTAGACHALVLWFDTPFSERFCTQAPGNLSTSPQGTPTHWVQTVFSLRQVWQLHVGQRLACRCSFARSGQHRSIDISFEVQHVDHDGQVLGQQAQVYVMAVSAKSGQSGNAGKR
;
A
#
# COMPACT_ATOMS: atom_id res chain seq x y z
N MET A 1 10.00 41.30 15.78
CA MET A 1 9.53 40.30 14.84
C MET A 1 8.01 40.22 14.99
N GLN A 2 7.27 40.89 14.10
CA GLN A 2 5.82 40.90 14.13
C GLN A 2 5.35 39.55 13.56
N LEU A 3 4.72 38.72 14.38
CA LEU A 3 3.98 37.57 13.91
C LEU A 3 2.78 38.09 13.13
N SER A 4 2.82 38.02 11.83
CA SER A 4 1.69 38.23 10.96
C SER A 4 0.63 37.17 11.31
N ALA A 5 -0.61 37.61 11.53
CA ALA A 5 -1.72 36.71 11.81
C ALA A 5 -1.83 35.65 10.68
N CYS A 6 -1.74 34.37 11.03
CA CYS A 6 -1.95 33.29 10.09
C CYS A 6 -3.42 33.33 9.64
N GLN A 7 -3.65 33.64 8.39
CA GLN A 7 -4.98 33.60 7.78
C GLN A 7 -5.18 32.22 7.18
N SER A 8 -6.08 31.39 7.77
CA SER A 8 -6.48 30.12 7.19
C SER A 8 -7.66 30.34 6.23
N VAL A 9 -7.53 29.84 5.02
CA VAL A 9 -8.59 29.80 4.02
C VAL A 9 -8.96 28.34 3.79
N TRP A 10 -10.25 28.04 3.87
CA TRP A 10 -10.78 26.70 3.64
C TRP A 10 -11.59 26.72 2.36
N ASP A 11 -11.28 25.80 1.44
CA ASP A 11 -12.07 25.53 0.24
C ASP A 11 -12.38 24.05 0.19
N ALA A 12 -13.65 23.70 -0.05
CA ALA A 12 -14.13 22.32 -0.09
C ALA A 12 -14.51 21.97 -1.53
N GLY A 13 -13.82 20.96 -2.07
CA GLY A 13 -14.09 20.49 -3.43
C GLY A 13 -12.94 19.68 -3.98
N LYS A 14 -13.05 19.29 -5.23
CA LYS A 14 -11.92 18.70 -5.95
C LYS A 14 -10.92 19.80 -6.27
N VAL A 15 -9.67 19.55 -5.91
CA VAL A 15 -8.61 20.54 -6.06
C VAL A 15 -8.38 20.94 -7.52
N GLU A 16 -8.62 20.03 -8.45
CA GLU A 16 -8.51 20.26 -9.89
C GLU A 16 -9.60 21.23 -10.41
N GLU A 17 -10.72 21.37 -9.71
CA GLU A 17 -11.85 22.22 -10.05
C GLU A 17 -11.75 23.61 -9.40
N VAL A 18 -10.78 23.82 -8.51
CA VAL A 18 -10.56 25.10 -7.83
C VAL A 18 -10.07 26.15 -8.83
N THR A 19 -10.92 27.14 -9.11
CA THR A 19 -10.62 28.20 -10.09
C THR A 19 -9.97 29.44 -9.46
N LYS A 20 -10.18 29.65 -8.16
CA LYS A 20 -9.62 30.79 -7.44
C LYS A 20 -9.02 30.30 -6.13
N MET A 21 -7.69 30.22 -6.10
CA MET A 21 -6.94 30.08 -4.86
C MET A 21 -6.50 31.46 -4.36
N PRO A 22 -6.39 31.66 -3.05
CA PRO A 22 -5.86 32.92 -2.49
C PRO A 22 -4.35 33.08 -2.71
N VAL A 23 -3.71 32.14 -3.38
CA VAL A 23 -2.29 32.12 -3.72
C VAL A 23 -2.11 32.08 -5.23
N GLU A 24 -1.07 32.74 -5.73
CA GLU A 24 -0.68 32.70 -7.15
C GLU A 24 -0.02 31.34 -7.47
N ASP A 25 -0.11 30.94 -8.76
CA ASP A 25 0.56 29.74 -9.24
C ASP A 25 2.09 29.85 -9.02
N GLY A 26 2.70 28.77 -8.55
CA GLY A 26 4.16 28.70 -8.31
C GLY A 26 4.68 29.54 -7.13
N THR A 27 3.83 29.91 -6.16
CA THR A 27 4.25 30.74 -5.00
C THR A 27 4.18 30.04 -3.65
N VAL A 28 3.63 28.81 -3.59
CA VAL A 28 3.53 28.05 -2.34
C VAL A 28 4.90 27.53 -1.91
N ASP A 29 5.28 27.83 -0.67
CA ASP A 29 6.56 27.39 -0.10
C ASP A 29 6.58 25.92 0.30
N VAL A 30 5.47 25.43 0.86
CA VAL A 30 5.36 24.09 1.42
C VAL A 30 4.02 23.47 1.05
N LEU A 31 4.05 22.28 0.48
CA LEU A 31 2.89 21.43 0.22
C LEU A 31 2.92 20.25 1.19
N VAL A 32 1.94 20.16 2.08
CA VAL A 32 1.75 19.03 2.99
C VAL A 32 0.48 18.27 2.59
N SER A 33 0.58 16.97 2.46
CA SER A 33 -0.56 16.16 2.01
C SER A 33 -0.60 14.80 2.70
N GLU A 34 -1.81 14.31 2.93
CA GLU A 34 -2.11 12.93 3.29
C GLU A 34 -2.97 12.36 2.14
N TRP A 35 -2.38 11.46 1.36
CA TRP A 35 -2.95 10.97 0.10
C TRP A 35 -2.91 9.44 -0.01
N MET A 36 -2.25 8.78 0.95
CA MET A 36 -1.97 7.37 0.88
C MET A 36 -3.26 6.56 1.07
N GLY A 37 -3.52 5.67 0.13
CA GLY A 37 -4.55 4.63 0.28
C GLY A 37 -3.96 3.31 0.73
N TYR A 38 -4.78 2.27 0.82
CA TYR A 38 -4.29 0.92 1.01
C TYR A 38 -3.36 0.51 -0.14
N ALA A 39 -2.38 -0.35 0.14
CA ALA A 39 -1.29 -0.66 -0.80
C ALA A 39 -0.63 0.61 -1.38
N LEU A 40 -0.65 1.73 -0.67
CA LEU A 40 -0.19 3.07 -1.02
C LEU A 40 -1.07 3.76 -2.07
N LEU A 41 -1.35 3.11 -3.21
CA LEU A 41 -1.91 3.74 -4.41
C LEU A 41 -3.43 3.58 -4.58
N PHE A 42 -4.10 2.77 -3.75
CA PHE A 42 -5.55 2.66 -3.75
C PHE A 42 -6.19 4.02 -3.47
N GLU A 43 -7.37 4.27 -4.00
CA GLU A 43 -8.08 5.56 -4.00
C GLU A 43 -7.51 6.63 -4.96
N SER A 44 -6.35 6.41 -5.58
CA SER A 44 -5.79 7.25 -6.67
C SER A 44 -5.64 8.75 -6.33
N MET A 45 -5.48 9.12 -5.05
CA MET A 45 -5.39 10.51 -4.60
C MET A 45 -4.06 11.19 -4.96
N LEU A 46 -3.02 10.39 -5.27
CA LEU A 46 -1.69 10.93 -5.62
C LEU A 46 -1.75 11.91 -6.79
N SER A 47 -2.59 11.64 -7.79
CA SER A 47 -2.71 12.53 -8.97
C SER A 47 -3.11 13.95 -8.59
N SER A 48 -4.00 14.12 -7.61
CA SER A 48 -4.43 15.43 -7.12
C SER A 48 -3.30 16.17 -6.40
N VAL A 49 -2.47 15.45 -5.65
CA VAL A 49 -1.30 16.03 -4.97
C VAL A 49 -0.25 16.48 -5.99
N LEU A 50 0.01 15.67 -7.02
CA LEU A 50 0.93 16.03 -8.09
C LEU A 50 0.42 17.24 -8.88
N PHE A 51 -0.90 17.32 -9.12
CA PHE A 51 -1.52 18.52 -9.72
C PHE A 51 -1.26 19.76 -8.85
N CYS A 52 -1.43 19.68 -7.53
CA CYS A 52 -1.14 20.79 -6.62
C CYS A 52 0.34 21.20 -6.67
N ARG A 53 1.24 20.20 -6.66
CA ARG A 53 2.68 20.43 -6.80
C ARG A 53 3.01 21.21 -8.07
N ASP A 54 2.52 20.73 -9.21
CA ASP A 54 2.87 21.27 -10.51
C ASP A 54 2.31 22.67 -10.73
N ARG A 55 1.17 23.00 -10.10
CA ARG A 55 0.52 24.29 -10.26
C ARG A 55 1.00 25.31 -9.25
N TRP A 56 1.04 24.97 -7.97
CA TRP A 56 1.19 25.98 -6.92
C TRP A 56 2.52 25.96 -6.19
N LEU A 57 3.21 24.81 -6.13
CA LEU A 57 4.50 24.76 -5.43
C LEU A 57 5.55 25.52 -6.20
N LYS A 58 6.28 26.43 -5.52
CA LYS A 58 7.37 27.17 -6.15
C LYS A 58 8.54 26.25 -6.49
N PRO A 59 9.40 26.62 -7.46
CA PRO A 59 10.64 25.89 -7.72
C PRO A 59 11.48 25.77 -6.44
N GLY A 60 11.85 24.53 -6.06
CA GLY A 60 12.56 24.24 -4.83
C GLY A 60 11.73 24.33 -3.55
N GLY A 61 10.41 24.50 -3.65
CA GLY A 61 9.48 24.42 -2.51
C GLY A 61 9.46 23.01 -1.89
N ALA A 62 9.12 22.96 -0.61
CA ALA A 62 9.07 21.70 0.13
C ALA A 62 7.77 20.93 -0.14
N MET A 63 7.90 19.63 -0.39
CA MET A 63 6.80 18.70 -0.48
C MET A 63 6.90 17.66 0.64
N LEU A 64 5.82 17.44 1.38
CA LEU A 64 5.80 16.55 2.55
C LEU A 64 4.56 15.65 2.54
N PRO A 65 4.75 14.30 2.55
CA PRO A 65 6.00 13.59 2.39
C PRO A 65 6.62 13.85 1.02
N ASP A 66 7.94 13.70 0.88
CA ASP A 66 8.65 13.90 -0.38
C ASP A 66 8.99 12.58 -1.09
N ARG A 67 8.87 11.46 -0.40
CA ARG A 67 9.11 10.11 -0.94
C ARG A 67 8.01 9.15 -0.50
N ALA A 68 7.83 8.07 -1.26
CA ALA A 68 7.00 6.95 -0.88
C ALA A 68 7.65 5.64 -1.36
N LEU A 69 7.66 4.62 -0.50
CA LEU A 69 8.33 3.35 -0.72
C LEU A 69 7.35 2.21 -0.50
N ILE A 70 7.34 1.23 -1.40
CA ILE A 70 6.53 0.01 -1.28
C ILE A 70 7.45 -1.15 -0.96
N TYR A 71 7.10 -1.92 0.07
CA TYR A 71 7.81 -3.12 0.50
C TYR A 71 6.94 -4.36 0.37
N LEU A 72 7.59 -5.50 0.19
CA LEU A 72 6.96 -6.81 0.09
C LEU A 72 7.72 -7.84 0.92
N ALA A 73 7.00 -8.79 1.53
CA ALA A 73 7.57 -9.95 2.20
C ALA A 73 6.68 -11.18 2.02
N ALA A 74 7.26 -12.37 2.21
CA ALA A 74 6.51 -13.62 2.28
C ALA A 74 5.86 -13.77 3.65
N GLY A 75 4.62 -14.26 3.69
CA GLY A 75 3.83 -14.43 4.91
C GLY A 75 3.30 -15.86 5.09
N SER A 76 3.24 -16.30 6.34
CA SER A 76 2.63 -17.56 6.77
C SER A 76 1.09 -17.45 6.83
N ILE A 77 0.40 -18.49 7.33
CA ILE A 77 -1.07 -18.48 7.44
C ILE A 77 -1.55 -17.38 8.40
N GLU A 78 -0.80 -17.09 9.44
CA GLU A 78 -1.12 -16.05 10.43
C GLU A 78 -1.16 -14.64 9.79
N ALA A 79 -0.46 -14.44 8.67
CA ALA A 79 -0.57 -13.20 7.91
C ALA A 79 -1.94 -13.03 7.25
N THR A 80 -2.66 -14.12 6.99
CA THR A 80 -3.99 -14.13 6.35
C THR A 80 -5.12 -14.08 7.35
N GLY A 81 -4.85 -14.34 8.63
CA GLY A 81 -5.87 -14.49 9.68
C GLY A 81 -6.75 -15.74 9.51
N LEU A 82 -6.43 -16.64 8.57
CA LEU A 82 -7.22 -17.85 8.32
C LEU A 82 -7.07 -18.88 9.42
N ASP A 83 -5.95 -18.87 10.16
CA ASP A 83 -5.68 -19.68 11.35
C ASP A 83 -6.70 -19.45 12.48
N PHE A 84 -7.37 -18.31 12.50
CA PHE A 84 -8.49 -18.04 13.41
C PHE A 84 -9.58 -19.14 13.37
N TRP A 85 -9.83 -19.73 12.19
CA TRP A 85 -10.87 -20.74 12.00
C TRP A 85 -10.47 -22.13 12.47
N ASP A 86 -9.19 -22.34 12.85
CA ASP A 86 -8.71 -23.64 13.37
C ASP A 86 -9.21 -23.90 14.79
N ASP A 87 -9.37 -22.84 15.60
CA ASP A 87 -9.91 -22.92 16.96
C ASP A 87 -10.74 -21.69 17.32
N VAL A 88 -12.06 -21.80 17.18
CA VAL A 88 -13.02 -20.78 17.63
C VAL A 88 -13.82 -21.36 18.79
N TYR A 89 -13.44 -20.98 20.01
CA TYR A 89 -14.02 -21.51 21.24
C TYR A 89 -13.96 -23.05 21.38
N GLY A 90 -12.89 -23.67 20.90
CA GLY A 90 -12.70 -25.12 20.93
C GLY A 90 -13.30 -25.86 19.73
N PHE A 91 -13.81 -25.16 18.72
CA PHE A 91 -14.37 -25.73 17.50
C PHE A 91 -13.56 -25.30 16.29
N SER A 92 -13.31 -26.25 15.35
CA SER A 92 -12.67 -25.98 14.06
C SER A 92 -13.72 -25.79 12.96
N PHE A 93 -13.51 -24.79 12.09
CA PHE A 93 -14.41 -24.44 10.99
C PHE A 93 -13.71 -24.47 9.63
N PRO A 94 -13.26 -25.65 9.15
CA PRO A 94 -12.46 -25.75 7.91
C PRO A 94 -13.22 -25.32 6.65
N ASP A 95 -14.55 -25.46 6.61
CA ASP A 95 -15.34 -25.02 5.47
C ASP A 95 -15.44 -23.49 5.38
N ILE A 96 -15.57 -22.80 6.52
CA ILE A 96 -15.55 -21.34 6.57
C ILE A 96 -14.15 -20.83 6.23
N GLN A 97 -13.10 -21.46 6.76
CA GLN A 97 -11.71 -21.12 6.44
C GLN A 97 -11.46 -21.20 4.92
N ARG A 98 -11.94 -22.29 4.27
CA ARG A 98 -11.81 -22.50 2.83
C ARG A 98 -12.55 -21.41 2.04
N GLU A 99 -13.80 -21.12 2.37
CA GLU A 99 -14.60 -20.08 1.72
C GLU A 99 -13.97 -18.70 1.89
N SER A 100 -13.53 -18.37 3.10
CA SER A 100 -12.81 -17.13 3.39
C SER A 100 -11.52 -17.02 2.57
N ARG A 101 -10.77 -18.13 2.44
CA ARG A 101 -9.54 -18.15 1.64
C ARG A 101 -9.84 -17.90 0.15
N GLU A 102 -10.90 -18.49 -0.40
CA GLU A 102 -11.24 -18.33 -1.82
C GLU A 102 -11.53 -16.86 -2.16
N SER A 103 -12.21 -16.12 -1.31
CA SER A 103 -12.48 -14.69 -1.52
C SER A 103 -11.18 -13.88 -1.58
N THR A 104 -10.17 -14.22 -0.76
CA THR A 104 -8.89 -13.51 -0.71
C THR A 104 -7.93 -13.86 -1.85
N LEU A 105 -8.28 -14.81 -2.72
CA LEU A 105 -7.48 -15.12 -3.91
C LEU A 105 -7.62 -14.09 -5.05
N THR A 106 -8.63 -13.24 -4.99
CA THR A 106 -8.89 -12.19 -5.99
C THR A 106 -8.99 -10.80 -5.40
N GLU A 107 -9.39 -10.69 -4.13
CA GLU A 107 -9.47 -9.44 -3.39
C GLU A 107 -8.45 -9.47 -2.26
N PRO A 108 -7.52 -8.51 -2.19
CA PRO A 108 -6.55 -8.48 -1.10
C PRO A 108 -7.23 -8.23 0.24
N LEU A 109 -6.70 -8.83 1.29
CA LEU A 109 -7.11 -8.54 2.65
C LEU A 109 -6.33 -7.33 3.17
N VAL A 110 -7.02 -6.39 3.81
CA VAL A 110 -6.42 -5.27 4.53
C VAL A 110 -6.56 -5.56 6.02
N ALA A 111 -5.46 -5.91 6.67
CA ALA A 111 -5.46 -6.37 8.07
C ALA A 111 -4.11 -6.15 8.75
N PRO A 112 -4.06 -6.06 10.08
CA PRO A 112 -2.80 -6.08 10.81
C PRO A 112 -2.16 -7.47 10.72
N VAL A 113 -0.87 -7.49 10.37
CA VAL A 113 -0.08 -8.72 10.26
C VAL A 113 0.89 -8.82 11.44
N PRO A 114 0.88 -9.92 12.20
CA PRO A 114 1.87 -10.13 13.24
C PRO A 114 3.29 -10.16 12.64
N PRO A 115 4.28 -9.47 13.23
CA PRO A 115 5.67 -9.51 12.73
C PRO A 115 6.25 -10.92 12.59
N ALA A 116 5.85 -11.84 13.47
CA ALA A 116 6.28 -13.24 13.45
C ALA A 116 5.72 -14.03 12.25
N ALA A 117 4.67 -13.53 11.59
CA ALA A 117 4.11 -14.16 10.40
C ALA A 117 4.96 -13.93 9.13
N LEU A 118 5.97 -13.06 9.19
CA LEU A 118 6.86 -12.82 8.05
C LEU A 118 7.92 -13.92 7.94
N LEU A 119 7.99 -14.57 6.78
CA LEU A 119 8.93 -15.65 6.48
C LEU A 119 10.19 -15.18 5.78
N SER A 120 10.19 -13.98 5.19
CA SER A 120 11.32 -13.42 4.45
C SER A 120 11.78 -12.08 5.02
N THR A 121 12.97 -11.65 4.62
CA THR A 121 13.32 -10.24 4.74
C THR A 121 12.41 -9.41 3.85
N PRO A 122 12.08 -8.15 4.27
CA PRO A 122 11.42 -7.19 3.39
C PRO A 122 12.27 -6.89 2.16
N ALA A 123 11.64 -6.79 1.00
CA ALA A 123 12.26 -6.27 -0.22
C ALA A 123 11.59 -4.97 -0.63
N LEU A 124 12.38 -3.97 -1.00
CA LEU A 124 11.90 -2.75 -1.62
C LEU A 124 11.43 -3.09 -3.05
N VAL A 125 10.15 -2.84 -3.31
CA VAL A 125 9.52 -3.06 -4.61
C VAL A 125 9.64 -1.82 -5.49
N LYS A 126 9.29 -0.67 -4.93
CA LYS A 126 9.24 0.61 -5.66
C LYS A 126 9.50 1.75 -4.70
N GLU A 127 10.23 2.73 -5.21
CA GLU A 127 10.39 4.03 -4.60
C GLU A 127 9.90 5.11 -5.55
N PHE A 128 9.16 6.07 -5.02
CA PHE A 128 8.72 7.27 -5.71
C PHE A 128 9.39 8.49 -5.09
N ASP A 129 9.97 9.35 -5.91
CA ASP A 129 10.31 10.72 -5.55
C ASP A 129 9.15 11.62 -5.94
N LEU A 130 8.35 12.05 -4.95
CA LEU A 130 7.13 12.81 -5.19
C LEU A 130 7.41 14.21 -5.73
N THR A 131 8.65 14.69 -5.63
CA THR A 131 9.04 16.00 -6.16
C THR A 131 9.23 16.01 -7.68
N THR A 132 9.48 14.84 -8.29
CA THR A 132 9.81 14.74 -9.73
C THR A 132 8.94 13.78 -10.51
N MET A 133 8.30 12.81 -9.85
CA MET A 133 7.48 11.80 -10.53
C MET A 133 6.31 12.42 -11.29
N GLN A 134 5.85 11.70 -12.31
CA GLN A 134 4.63 12.01 -13.04
C GLN A 134 3.48 11.11 -12.59
N ALA A 135 2.23 11.54 -12.81
CA ALA A 135 1.06 10.76 -12.47
C ALA A 135 1.02 9.37 -13.14
N ALA A 136 1.63 9.24 -14.33
CA ALA A 136 1.74 7.97 -15.05
C ALA A 136 2.70 6.98 -14.37
N ASP A 137 3.66 7.43 -13.55
CA ASP A 137 4.62 6.57 -12.87
C ASP A 137 3.97 5.72 -11.75
N ALA A 138 2.73 6.05 -11.39
CA ALA A 138 1.91 5.24 -10.47
C ALA A 138 1.50 3.89 -11.09
N ASP A 139 1.48 3.79 -12.42
CA ASP A 139 1.33 2.54 -13.15
C ASP A 139 2.73 2.01 -13.44
N PHE A 140 3.14 0.90 -12.81
CA PHE A 140 4.51 0.42 -12.91
C PHE A 140 4.62 -1.10 -12.87
N HIS A 141 5.79 -1.58 -13.33
CA HIS A 141 6.25 -2.95 -13.16
C HIS A 141 7.52 -2.93 -12.32
N ALA A 142 7.68 -3.91 -11.45
CA ALA A 142 8.88 -4.08 -10.64
C ALA A 142 9.22 -5.55 -10.43
N SER A 143 10.47 -5.81 -10.04
CA SER A 143 10.92 -7.14 -9.65
C SER A 143 11.69 -7.05 -8.34
N CYS A 144 11.50 -8.01 -7.46
CA CYS A 144 12.24 -8.13 -6.21
C CYS A 144 12.43 -9.59 -5.81
N ASP A 145 13.43 -9.86 -4.99
CA ASP A 145 13.68 -11.16 -4.39
C ASP A 145 13.40 -11.14 -2.90
N LEU A 146 12.54 -12.05 -2.44
CA LEU A 146 12.22 -12.23 -1.03
C LEU A 146 13.08 -13.38 -0.49
N THR A 147 14.13 -13.06 0.26
CA THR A 147 15.00 -14.07 0.86
C THR A 147 14.37 -14.65 2.13
N VAL A 148 14.16 -15.96 2.15
CA VAL A 148 13.54 -16.67 3.27
C VAL A 148 14.48 -16.67 4.48
N ARG A 149 13.96 -16.23 5.63
CA ARG A 149 14.68 -16.21 6.93
C ARG A 149 14.08 -17.17 7.95
N THR A 150 12.81 -17.49 7.80
CA THR A 150 12.11 -18.44 8.67
C THR A 150 11.47 -19.50 7.79
N ALA A 151 11.76 -20.78 8.08
CA ALA A 151 11.14 -21.88 7.37
C ALA A 151 9.65 -21.99 7.73
N GLY A 152 8.81 -22.30 6.74
CA GLY A 152 7.38 -22.43 6.97
C GLY A 152 6.57 -22.46 5.66
N ALA A 153 5.28 -22.70 5.81
CA ALA A 153 4.35 -22.67 4.70
C ALA A 153 4.03 -21.21 4.34
N CYS A 154 4.33 -20.81 3.11
CA CYS A 154 4.03 -19.48 2.59
C CYS A 154 2.62 -19.46 2.02
N HIS A 155 1.74 -18.71 2.67
CA HIS A 155 0.33 -18.57 2.31
C HIS A 155 0.01 -17.26 1.60
N ALA A 156 0.87 -16.24 1.77
CA ALA A 156 0.59 -14.91 1.24
C ALA A 156 1.87 -14.11 0.93
N LEU A 157 1.68 -13.04 0.15
CA LEU A 157 2.59 -11.90 0.10
C LEU A 157 2.00 -10.78 0.97
N VAL A 158 2.85 -10.15 1.76
CA VAL A 158 2.48 -9.04 2.65
C VAL A 158 3.13 -7.77 2.15
N LEU A 159 2.32 -6.76 1.86
CA LEU A 159 2.75 -5.47 1.35
C LEU A 159 2.46 -4.37 2.37
N TRP A 160 3.39 -3.46 2.49
CA TRP A 160 3.24 -2.21 3.24
C TRP A 160 4.00 -1.08 2.56
N PHE A 161 3.88 0.11 3.09
CA PHE A 161 4.57 1.28 2.57
C PHE A 161 5.15 2.16 3.67
N ASP A 162 6.16 2.92 3.28
CA ASP A 162 6.73 4.00 4.07
C ASP A 162 6.59 5.32 3.31
N THR A 163 6.39 6.42 4.05
CA THR A 163 6.41 7.76 3.48
C THR A 163 7.35 8.65 4.29
N PRO A 164 8.60 8.75 3.84
CA PRO A 164 9.58 9.62 4.48
C PRO A 164 9.27 11.11 4.34
N PHE A 165 9.56 11.83 5.41
CA PHE A 165 9.80 13.27 5.47
C PHE A 165 11.31 13.42 5.51
N SER A 166 11.95 13.41 4.33
CA SER A 166 13.39 13.20 4.23
C SER A 166 14.20 14.41 4.68
N GLU A 167 15.50 14.21 4.87
CA GLU A 167 16.46 15.29 5.17
C GLU A 167 16.50 16.38 4.10
N ARG A 168 15.97 16.11 2.88
CA ARG A 168 15.84 17.12 1.83
C ARG A 168 15.09 18.37 2.30
N PHE A 169 14.02 18.17 3.07
CA PHE A 169 13.17 19.25 3.56
C PHE A 169 13.08 19.30 5.09
N CYS A 170 13.34 18.21 5.77
CA CYS A 170 13.27 18.08 7.23
C CYS A 170 14.68 17.90 7.83
N THR A 171 15.58 18.84 7.59
CA THR A 171 17.01 18.75 7.94
C THR A 171 17.27 18.57 9.45
N GLN A 172 16.41 19.08 10.33
CA GLN A 172 16.59 19.02 11.78
C GLN A 172 15.95 17.77 12.40
N ALA A 173 14.87 17.30 11.83
CA ALA A 173 14.10 16.17 12.34
C ALA A 173 13.44 15.43 11.17
N PRO A 174 14.22 14.67 10.38
CA PRO A 174 13.62 13.79 9.38
C PRO A 174 12.74 12.76 10.06
N GLY A 175 11.64 12.40 9.42
CA GLY A 175 10.68 11.43 9.95
C GLY A 175 10.32 10.39 8.91
N ASN A 176 9.71 9.31 9.36
CA ASN A 176 9.15 8.30 8.47
C ASN A 176 7.83 7.79 9.05
N LEU A 177 6.77 7.92 8.28
CA LEU A 177 5.53 7.20 8.56
C LEU A 177 5.66 5.82 7.91
N SER A 178 5.67 4.78 8.72
CA SER A 178 5.76 3.39 8.26
C SER A 178 4.51 2.62 8.61
N THR A 179 4.01 1.85 7.65
CA THR A 179 2.92 0.89 7.85
C THR A 179 3.45 -0.54 7.94
N SER A 180 4.74 -0.70 8.29
CA SER A 180 5.39 -1.99 8.49
C SER A 180 4.75 -2.79 9.63
N PRO A 181 4.65 -4.12 9.53
CA PRO A 181 4.22 -4.98 10.63
C PRO A 181 5.03 -4.82 11.92
N GLN A 182 6.29 -4.37 11.81
CA GLN A 182 7.21 -4.17 12.93
C GLN A 182 7.11 -2.77 13.55
N GLY A 183 6.39 -1.85 12.90
CA GLY A 183 6.22 -0.48 13.34
C GLY A 183 5.05 -0.27 14.30
N THR A 184 4.81 0.99 14.66
CA THR A 184 3.58 1.37 15.37
C THR A 184 2.38 1.14 14.46
N PRO A 185 1.32 0.43 14.92
CA PRO A 185 0.13 0.20 14.10
C PRO A 185 -0.49 1.49 13.59
N THR A 186 -0.85 1.52 12.33
CA THR A 186 -1.57 2.60 11.67
C THR A 186 -2.91 2.09 11.16
N HIS A 187 -3.82 3.00 10.78
CA HIS A 187 -5.11 2.61 10.19
C HIS A 187 -4.98 1.99 8.79
N TRP A 188 -3.85 2.19 8.08
CA TRP A 188 -3.58 1.51 6.81
C TRP A 188 -3.25 0.04 6.98
N VAL A 189 -2.74 -0.36 8.13
CA VAL A 189 -2.29 -1.73 8.41
C VAL A 189 -1.45 -2.29 7.26
N GLN A 190 -1.58 -3.55 6.89
CA GLN A 190 -0.89 -4.14 5.74
C GLN A 190 -1.90 -4.63 4.71
N THR A 191 -1.44 -4.79 3.45
CA THR A 191 -2.22 -5.41 2.38
C THR A 191 -1.69 -6.81 2.13
N VAL A 192 -2.54 -7.81 2.27
CA VAL A 192 -2.18 -9.23 2.22
C VAL A 192 -2.78 -9.87 0.96
N PHE A 193 -1.94 -10.51 0.18
CA PHE A 193 -2.28 -11.17 -1.08
C PHE A 193 -2.17 -12.68 -0.90
N SER A 194 -3.28 -13.37 -0.69
CA SER A 194 -3.31 -14.82 -0.49
C SER A 194 -2.86 -15.56 -1.73
N LEU A 195 -1.89 -16.45 -1.60
CA LEU A 195 -1.38 -17.26 -2.70
C LEU A 195 -2.27 -18.47 -2.97
N ARG A 196 -2.52 -18.76 -4.25
CA ARG A 196 -3.29 -19.95 -4.67
C ARG A 196 -2.56 -21.24 -4.31
N GLN A 197 -1.24 -21.29 -4.60
CA GLN A 197 -0.39 -22.40 -4.22
C GLN A 197 0.39 -22.01 -2.95
N VAL A 198 0.26 -22.83 -1.94
CA VAL A 198 1.05 -22.73 -0.71
C VAL A 198 2.36 -23.49 -0.92
N TRP A 199 3.48 -22.85 -0.64
CA TRP A 199 4.80 -23.47 -0.76
C TRP A 199 5.47 -23.63 0.59
N GLN A 200 6.02 -24.81 0.84
CA GLN A 200 6.90 -25.01 1.99
C GLN A 200 8.25 -24.39 1.69
N LEU A 201 8.59 -23.31 2.42
CA LEU A 201 9.83 -22.59 2.25
C LEU A 201 10.88 -23.04 3.27
N HIS A 202 12.16 -23.03 2.85
CA HIS A 202 13.30 -23.28 3.71
C HIS A 202 14.23 -22.06 3.76
N VAL A 203 14.93 -21.88 4.89
CA VAL A 203 15.84 -20.75 5.10
C VAL A 203 16.88 -20.71 3.98
N GLY A 204 17.11 -19.53 3.40
CA GLY A 204 18.05 -19.28 2.31
C GLY A 204 17.46 -19.46 0.91
N GLN A 205 16.30 -20.09 0.75
CA GLN A 205 15.56 -20.06 -0.51
C GLN A 205 15.03 -18.65 -0.78
N ARG A 206 14.54 -18.41 -1.99
CA ARG A 206 13.96 -17.11 -2.35
C ARG A 206 12.66 -17.26 -3.12
N LEU A 207 11.82 -16.26 -3.02
CA LEU A 207 10.72 -16.04 -3.94
C LEU A 207 11.12 -14.88 -4.87
N ALA A 208 11.33 -15.20 -6.16
CA ALA A 208 11.55 -14.19 -7.19
C ALA A 208 10.18 -13.67 -7.63
N CYS A 209 9.90 -12.41 -7.31
CA CYS A 209 8.62 -11.77 -7.56
C CYS A 209 8.74 -10.74 -8.67
N ARG A 210 7.81 -10.78 -9.63
CA ARG A 210 7.49 -9.67 -10.52
C ARG A 210 6.11 -9.17 -10.17
N CYS A 211 5.95 -7.87 -10.08
CA CYS A 211 4.65 -7.26 -9.82
C CYS A 211 4.33 -6.16 -10.82
N SER A 212 3.04 -5.96 -11.02
CA SER A 212 2.51 -4.84 -11.79
C SER A 212 1.41 -4.18 -10.98
N PHE A 213 1.46 -2.86 -10.91
CA PHE A 213 0.44 -2.01 -10.34
C PHE A 213 -0.12 -1.16 -11.47
N ALA A 214 -1.42 -1.16 -11.64
CA ALA A 214 -2.09 -0.37 -12.66
C ALA A 214 -3.40 0.20 -12.12
N ARG A 215 -3.71 1.42 -12.51
CA ARG A 215 -5.04 1.99 -12.25
C ARG A 215 -6.08 1.18 -13.02
N SER A 216 -7.10 0.75 -12.31
CA SER A 216 -8.23 0.06 -12.90
C SER A 216 -9.10 1.04 -13.72
N GLY A 217 -9.91 0.52 -14.64
CA GLY A 217 -10.94 1.31 -15.34
C GLY A 217 -12.06 1.79 -14.39
N GLN A 218 -12.13 1.30 -13.16
CA GLN A 218 -13.07 1.77 -12.14
C GLN A 218 -12.44 2.92 -11.34
N HIS A 219 -13.26 3.90 -10.99
CA HIS A 219 -12.82 5.05 -10.20
C HIS A 219 -12.20 4.63 -8.87
N ARG A 220 -11.01 5.15 -8.56
CA ARG A 220 -10.25 4.90 -7.32
C ARG A 220 -9.79 3.46 -7.10
N SER A 221 -9.93 2.59 -8.10
CA SER A 221 -9.54 1.18 -8.01
C SER A 221 -8.16 0.95 -8.62
N ILE A 222 -7.46 -0.09 -8.13
CA ILE A 222 -6.18 -0.54 -8.68
C ILE A 222 -6.20 -2.04 -8.90
N ASP A 223 -5.53 -2.48 -9.96
CA ASP A 223 -5.23 -3.87 -10.24
C ASP A 223 -3.76 -4.14 -9.90
N ILE A 224 -3.53 -5.18 -9.11
CA ILE A 224 -2.19 -5.59 -8.69
C ILE A 224 -1.98 -7.03 -9.13
N SER A 225 -0.93 -7.29 -9.91
CA SER A 225 -0.57 -8.64 -10.31
C SER A 225 0.80 -9.04 -9.78
N PHE A 226 0.93 -10.32 -9.46
CA PHE A 226 2.19 -10.93 -9.08
C PHE A 226 2.44 -12.18 -9.93
N GLU A 227 3.67 -12.30 -10.44
CA GLU A 227 4.28 -13.53 -10.91
C GLU A 227 5.35 -13.91 -9.90
N VAL A 228 5.23 -15.10 -9.30
CA VAL A 228 6.12 -15.53 -8.22
C VAL A 228 6.73 -16.87 -8.58
N GLN A 229 8.05 -16.98 -8.47
CA GLN A 229 8.80 -18.20 -8.60
C GLN A 229 9.43 -18.57 -7.26
N HIS A 230 9.20 -19.79 -6.80
CA HIS A 230 9.90 -20.38 -5.68
C HIS A 230 11.23 -20.97 -6.19
N VAL A 231 12.34 -20.48 -5.68
CA VAL A 231 13.69 -20.82 -6.17
C VAL A 231 14.51 -21.36 -5.02
N ASP A 232 15.19 -22.49 -5.25
CA ASP A 232 16.07 -23.11 -4.27
C ASP A 232 17.45 -22.42 -4.16
N HIS A 233 18.34 -23.02 -3.38
CA HIS A 233 19.70 -22.51 -3.17
C HIS A 233 20.58 -22.55 -4.41
N ASP A 234 20.32 -23.47 -5.32
CA ASP A 234 21.08 -23.68 -6.56
C ASP A 234 20.52 -22.85 -7.72
N GLY A 235 19.44 -22.10 -7.48
CA GLY A 235 18.78 -21.28 -8.48
C GLY A 235 17.74 -22.06 -9.30
N GLN A 236 17.42 -23.30 -8.95
CA GLN A 236 16.37 -24.08 -9.61
C GLN A 236 14.99 -23.59 -9.20
N VAL A 237 14.09 -23.44 -10.17
CA VAL A 237 12.69 -23.11 -9.93
C VAL A 237 11.94 -24.36 -9.48
N LEU A 238 11.46 -24.36 -8.24
CA LEU A 238 10.68 -25.45 -7.63
C LEU A 238 9.18 -25.30 -7.89
N GLY A 239 8.70 -24.09 -8.16
CA GLY A 239 7.31 -23.81 -8.45
C GLY A 239 7.12 -22.38 -8.95
N GLN A 240 6.01 -22.14 -9.62
CA GLN A 240 5.64 -20.80 -10.08
C GLN A 240 4.12 -20.63 -10.07
N GLN A 241 3.68 -19.38 -9.86
CA GLN A 241 2.28 -18.99 -9.98
C GLN A 241 2.16 -17.54 -10.39
N ALA A 242 1.02 -17.22 -11.02
CA ALA A 242 0.65 -15.84 -11.34
C ALA A 242 -0.78 -15.58 -10.86
N GLN A 243 -1.02 -14.43 -10.26
CA GLN A 243 -2.33 -13.99 -9.78
C GLN A 243 -2.53 -12.50 -10.01
N VAL A 244 -3.79 -12.13 -10.20
CA VAL A 244 -4.25 -10.76 -10.27
C VAL A 244 -5.22 -10.52 -9.13
N TYR A 245 -5.06 -9.41 -8.46
CA TYR A 245 -5.92 -8.94 -7.38
C TYR A 245 -6.51 -7.58 -7.75
N VAL A 246 -7.77 -7.41 -7.42
CA VAL A 246 -8.49 -6.17 -7.68
C VAL A 246 -8.83 -5.50 -6.36
N MET A 247 -8.36 -4.27 -6.17
CA MET A 247 -8.82 -3.42 -5.08
C MET A 247 -9.83 -2.44 -5.64
N ALA A 248 -11.11 -2.67 -5.35
CA ALA A 248 -12.20 -1.84 -5.85
C ALA A 248 -12.99 -1.20 -4.70
N VAL A 249 -13.46 0.02 -4.94
CA VAL A 249 -14.42 0.65 -4.02
C VAL A 249 -15.75 -0.09 -4.15
N SER A 250 -16.19 -0.74 -3.08
CA SER A 250 -17.47 -1.44 -3.04
C SER A 250 -18.63 -0.47 -3.30
N ALA A 251 -19.44 -0.76 -4.31
CA ALA A 251 -20.64 0.03 -4.64
C ALA A 251 -21.76 -0.03 -3.56
N LYS A 252 -21.51 -0.73 -2.44
CA LYS A 252 -22.54 -0.97 -1.40
C LYS A 252 -22.69 0.11 -0.32
N SER A 253 -21.90 1.18 -0.32
CA SER A 253 -22.00 2.24 0.71
C SER A 253 -22.96 3.39 0.38
N GLY A 254 -23.75 3.29 -0.69
CA GLY A 254 -24.66 4.36 -1.15
C GLY A 254 -26.15 4.23 -0.78
N GLN A 255 -26.56 3.23 0.03
CA GLN A 255 -27.97 3.08 0.43
C GLN A 255 -28.11 2.90 1.93
N SER A 256 -27.85 3.94 2.70
CA SER A 256 -28.44 4.07 4.05
C SER A 256 -28.65 5.55 4.37
N GLY A 257 -29.85 6.03 4.19
CA GLY A 257 -30.20 7.38 4.64
C GLY A 257 -31.43 8.00 3.99
N ASN A 258 -32.52 7.24 3.87
CA ASN A 258 -33.83 7.89 3.78
C ASN A 258 -34.91 6.98 4.38
N ALA A 259 -35.02 7.02 5.69
CA ALA A 259 -36.14 6.46 6.40
C ALA A 259 -36.65 7.47 7.44
N GLY A 260 -37.71 8.18 7.08
CA GLY A 260 -38.74 8.49 8.04
C GLY A 260 -38.71 9.84 8.74
N LYS A 261 -39.11 10.89 8.04
CA LYS A 261 -39.98 11.89 8.71
C LYS A 261 -41.40 11.32 8.75
N ARG A 262 -41.87 10.99 9.92
CA ARG A 262 -43.26 11.18 10.41
C ARG A 262 -43.21 11.44 11.90
#